data_9393bfdaaf3949772937a0397e271b0f
#
_entry.id   9393bfdaaf3949772937a0397e271b0f
#
_cell.length_a   1.000
_cell.length_b   1.000
_cell.length_c   1.000
_cell.angle_alpha   90.00
_cell.angle_beta   90.00
_cell.angle_gamma   90.00
#
_symmetry.space_group_name_H-M   'P 1'
#
loop_
_entity.id
_entity.type
_entity.pdbx_description
1 polymer ?
#
loop_
_entity_poly.entity_id
_entity_poly.type
_entity_poly.pdbx_seq_one_letter_code
_entity_poly.pdbx_strand_id
1 'polypeptide(L)'
;MNDVKTESLWLMHGDCLERMKEIPDGSVDLILADPPYQKTQNSWDSIIPLEPMWEQINRVIKPNGAIVLFGQNTFTFKLGLSNEKMFRYTLTWEKTKAGGFLNAKRMPLQAHEDILVFYKKLPTYNPQFEEGKPYTKKAVTNGDGRNYGNFDRVGQVSVNDGKRYPRSVVKFSNDNHGSLHPTQKPVALMEYLIKTYTQEGETVLDFVMGSGTTGKMALINNRKFIGIEKDAGYFEIAKQRIEEVV
;
A
#
# COMPACT_ATOMS: atom_id res chain seq x y z
N MET A 1 -17.35 18.43 -12.04
CA MET A 1 -17.03 18.62 -10.61
C MET A 1 -15.75 19.42 -10.52
N ASN A 2 -15.62 20.28 -9.52
CA ASN A 2 -14.40 21.09 -9.37
C ASN A 2 -13.40 20.33 -8.50
N ASP A 3 -12.15 20.37 -8.90
CA ASP A 3 -11.04 19.89 -8.08
C ASP A 3 -10.97 20.64 -6.75
N VAL A 4 -10.45 19.96 -5.70
CA VAL A 4 -10.14 20.60 -4.42
C VAL A 4 -8.62 20.69 -4.33
N LYS A 5 -8.08 21.90 -4.13
CA LYS A 5 -6.65 22.10 -3.99
C LYS A 5 -6.34 23.06 -2.86
N THR A 6 -5.55 22.59 -1.90
CA THR A 6 -4.98 23.37 -0.79
C THR A 6 -3.47 23.12 -0.71
N GLU A 7 -2.80 23.57 0.32
CA GLU A 7 -1.38 23.29 0.53
C GLU A 7 -1.09 21.80 0.79
N SER A 8 -2.01 21.10 1.48
CA SER A 8 -1.84 19.69 1.90
C SER A 8 -2.71 18.71 1.14
N LEU A 9 -3.63 19.19 0.30
CA LEU A 9 -4.64 18.35 -0.33
C LEU A 9 -4.84 18.72 -1.80
N TRP A 10 -4.85 17.73 -2.68
CA TRP A 10 -5.27 17.90 -4.07
C TRP A 10 -6.15 16.74 -4.52
N LEU A 11 -7.44 16.96 -4.63
CA LEU A 11 -8.41 15.99 -5.14
C LEU A 11 -8.79 16.34 -6.57
N MET A 12 -8.67 15.36 -7.46
CA MET A 12 -8.92 15.51 -8.88
C MET A 12 -9.99 14.53 -9.35
N HIS A 13 -11.06 15.03 -9.94
CA HIS A 13 -12.06 14.19 -10.60
C HIS A 13 -11.65 13.90 -12.03
N GLY A 14 -11.61 12.61 -12.42
CA GLY A 14 -11.34 12.22 -13.81
C GLY A 14 -10.52 10.93 -13.95
N ASP A 15 -10.17 10.62 -15.18
CA ASP A 15 -9.35 9.46 -15.52
C ASP A 15 -7.92 9.63 -14.99
N CYS A 16 -7.40 8.62 -14.30
CA CYS A 16 -6.10 8.72 -13.62
C CYS A 16 -4.93 8.93 -14.59
N LEU A 17 -4.96 8.34 -15.78
CA LEU A 17 -3.88 8.51 -16.76
C LEU A 17 -3.83 9.93 -17.31
N GLU A 18 -4.98 10.61 -17.41
CA GLU A 18 -5.03 12.02 -17.82
C GLU A 18 -4.67 12.94 -16.66
N ARG A 19 -5.27 12.72 -15.49
CA ARG A 19 -5.08 13.60 -14.34
C ARG A 19 -3.66 13.52 -13.75
N MET A 20 -3.02 12.35 -13.75
CA MET A 20 -1.62 12.25 -13.33
C MET A 20 -0.68 13.15 -14.12
N LYS A 21 -0.97 13.48 -15.39
CA LYS A 21 -0.15 14.39 -16.22
C LYS A 21 0.00 15.80 -15.62
N GLU A 22 -0.93 16.20 -14.76
CA GLU A 22 -0.92 17.51 -14.08
C GLU A 22 -0.04 17.53 -12.83
N ILE A 23 0.32 16.34 -12.30
CA ILE A 23 1.19 16.21 -11.13
C ILE A 23 2.63 16.48 -11.54
N PRO A 24 3.37 17.34 -10.81
CA PRO A 24 4.77 17.63 -11.15
C PRO A 24 5.67 16.39 -11.06
N ASP A 25 6.68 16.33 -11.92
CA ASP A 25 7.68 15.27 -11.94
C ASP A 25 8.40 15.17 -10.58
N GLY A 26 8.60 13.94 -10.10
CA GLY A 26 9.36 13.67 -8.87
C GLY A 26 8.82 14.39 -7.62
N SER A 27 7.51 14.59 -7.53
CA SER A 27 6.86 15.31 -6.41
C SER A 27 6.22 14.39 -5.36
N VAL A 28 6.10 13.09 -5.64
CA VAL A 28 5.41 12.13 -4.79
C VAL A 28 6.41 11.25 -4.04
N ASP A 29 6.22 11.08 -2.73
CA ASP A 29 7.05 10.25 -1.86
C ASP A 29 6.54 8.80 -1.78
N LEU A 30 5.21 8.63 -1.75
CA LEU A 30 4.55 7.33 -1.72
C LEU A 30 3.38 7.29 -2.71
N ILE A 31 3.36 6.29 -3.56
CA ILE A 31 2.14 5.88 -4.26
C ILE A 31 1.55 4.70 -3.51
N LEU A 32 0.30 4.84 -3.04
CA LEU A 32 -0.44 3.80 -2.33
C LEU A 32 -1.83 3.67 -2.94
N ALA A 33 -2.04 2.65 -3.76
CA ALA A 33 -3.25 2.50 -4.55
C ALA A 33 -3.73 1.06 -4.67
N ASP A 34 -5.03 0.90 -4.84
CA ASP A 34 -5.72 -0.37 -5.10
C ASP A 34 -6.32 -0.34 -6.52
N PRO A 35 -5.51 -0.58 -7.58
CA PRO A 35 -6.00 -0.49 -8.94
C PRO A 35 -7.08 -1.54 -9.22
N PRO A 36 -8.03 -1.28 -10.14
CA PRO A 36 -9.08 -2.23 -10.47
C PRO A 36 -8.52 -3.51 -11.13
N TYR A 37 -9.06 -4.68 -10.77
CA TYR A 37 -8.58 -6.00 -11.22
C TYR A 37 -9.47 -6.68 -12.24
N GLN A 38 -10.57 -6.06 -12.67
CA GLN A 38 -11.61 -6.65 -13.52
C GLN A 38 -12.28 -7.90 -12.89
N LYS A 39 -12.58 -7.82 -11.60
CA LYS A 39 -13.21 -8.92 -10.83
C LYS A 39 -14.68 -8.76 -10.58
N THR A 40 -15.18 -7.55 -10.70
CA THR A 40 -16.58 -7.23 -10.45
C THR A 40 -17.29 -6.89 -11.77
N GLN A 41 -18.62 -6.87 -11.76
CA GLN A 41 -19.42 -6.43 -12.91
C GLN A 41 -19.60 -4.90 -12.95
N ASN A 42 -18.93 -4.17 -12.10
CA ASN A 42 -19.01 -2.72 -12.05
C ASN A 42 -18.28 -2.09 -13.24
N SER A 43 -18.85 -1.06 -13.82
CA SER A 43 -18.31 -0.36 -14.99
C SER A 43 -16.95 0.32 -14.74
N TRP A 44 -16.63 0.64 -13.48
CA TRP A 44 -15.35 1.21 -13.09
C TRP A 44 -14.24 0.16 -12.90
N ASP A 45 -14.58 -1.13 -12.77
CA ASP A 45 -13.60 -2.21 -12.58
C ASP A 45 -12.98 -2.67 -13.92
N SER A 46 -12.43 -1.72 -14.67
CA SER A 46 -11.68 -1.98 -15.90
C SER A 46 -10.17 -1.87 -15.62
N ILE A 47 -9.38 -2.84 -16.07
CA ILE A 47 -7.93 -2.81 -15.89
C ILE A 47 -7.35 -1.55 -16.52
N ILE A 48 -6.60 -0.76 -15.74
CA ILE A 48 -5.81 0.34 -16.24
C ILE A 48 -4.66 -0.24 -17.07
N PRO A 49 -4.42 0.21 -18.31
CA PRO A 49 -3.30 -0.24 -19.11
C PRO A 49 -1.98 -0.05 -18.35
N LEU A 50 -1.25 -1.14 -18.11
CA LEU A 50 -0.09 -1.13 -17.20
C LEU A 50 1.07 -0.28 -17.72
N GLU A 51 1.33 -0.28 -19.03
CA GLU A 51 2.42 0.51 -19.62
C GLU A 51 2.24 2.02 -19.41
N PRO A 52 1.13 2.68 -19.82
CA PRO A 52 0.92 4.10 -19.54
C PRO A 52 0.77 4.39 -18.03
N MET A 53 0.25 3.46 -17.24
CA MET A 53 0.23 3.61 -15.78
C MET A 53 1.66 3.72 -15.22
N TRP A 54 2.57 2.83 -15.61
CA TRP A 54 3.96 2.87 -15.19
C TRP A 54 4.71 4.09 -15.70
N GLU A 55 4.39 4.58 -16.89
CA GLU A 55 4.95 5.82 -17.41
C GLU A 55 4.67 6.99 -16.45
N GLN A 56 3.41 7.18 -16.06
CA GLN A 56 3.03 8.25 -15.15
C GLN A 56 3.56 8.03 -13.73
N ILE A 57 3.46 6.81 -13.19
CA ILE A 57 4.02 6.46 -11.89
C ILE A 57 5.53 6.79 -11.85
N ASN A 58 6.29 6.37 -12.85
CA ASN A 58 7.73 6.59 -12.91
C ASN A 58 8.13 8.06 -13.03
N ARG A 59 7.27 8.88 -13.62
CA ARG A 59 7.46 10.31 -13.77
C ARG A 59 7.23 11.05 -12.46
N VAL A 60 6.12 10.76 -11.77
CA VAL A 60 5.71 11.52 -10.58
C VAL A 60 6.41 11.07 -9.30
N ILE A 61 6.87 9.82 -9.21
CA ILE A 61 7.52 9.29 -8.01
C ILE A 61 8.95 9.83 -7.85
N LYS A 62 9.33 10.23 -6.66
CA LYS A 62 10.72 10.59 -6.32
C LYS A 62 11.67 9.41 -6.51
N PRO A 63 12.97 9.64 -6.75
CA PRO A 63 13.95 8.56 -6.92
C PRO A 63 14.02 7.57 -5.75
N ASN A 64 13.76 8.04 -4.53
CA ASN A 64 13.69 7.28 -3.28
C ASN A 64 12.25 7.15 -2.75
N GLY A 65 11.25 7.34 -3.59
CA GLY A 65 9.85 7.11 -3.24
C GLY A 65 9.48 5.63 -3.32
N ALA A 66 8.48 5.23 -2.54
CA ALA A 66 7.91 3.88 -2.55
C ALA A 66 6.64 3.83 -3.40
N ILE A 67 6.42 2.71 -4.07
CA ILE A 67 5.18 2.41 -4.79
C ILE A 67 4.61 1.14 -4.19
N VAL A 68 3.40 1.23 -3.64
CA VAL A 68 2.72 0.15 -2.91
C VAL A 68 1.37 -0.07 -3.57
N LEU A 69 1.23 -1.18 -4.27
CA LEU A 69 0.04 -1.50 -5.05
C LEU A 69 -0.59 -2.79 -4.56
N PHE A 70 -1.91 -2.78 -4.39
CA PHE A 70 -2.64 -3.99 -4.06
C PHE A 70 -2.81 -4.87 -5.30
N GLY A 71 -2.86 -6.17 -5.07
CA GLY A 71 -3.08 -7.15 -6.11
C GLY A 71 -3.75 -8.41 -5.57
N GLN A 72 -4.37 -9.18 -6.46
CA GLN A 72 -4.99 -10.43 -6.09
C GLN A 72 -4.97 -11.42 -7.25
N ASN A 73 -4.67 -12.71 -6.96
CA ASN A 73 -4.66 -13.80 -7.92
C ASN A 73 -3.75 -13.49 -9.14
N THR A 74 -4.27 -13.73 -10.36
CA THR A 74 -3.52 -13.52 -11.61
C THR A 74 -3.05 -12.07 -11.80
N PHE A 75 -3.79 -11.08 -11.26
CA PHE A 75 -3.41 -9.68 -11.36
C PHE A 75 -2.12 -9.38 -10.59
N THR A 76 -1.93 -9.99 -9.41
CA THR A 76 -0.66 -9.90 -8.65
C THR A 76 0.54 -10.24 -9.51
N PHE A 77 0.48 -11.36 -10.23
CA PHE A 77 1.59 -11.81 -11.09
C PHE A 77 1.80 -10.88 -12.28
N LYS A 78 0.71 -10.45 -12.95
CA LYS A 78 0.80 -9.50 -14.07
C LYS A 78 1.42 -8.17 -13.62
N LEU A 79 0.99 -7.64 -12.48
CA LEU A 79 1.47 -6.39 -11.93
C LEU A 79 2.95 -6.50 -11.53
N GLY A 80 3.36 -7.58 -10.86
CA GLY A 80 4.76 -7.83 -10.50
C GLY A 80 5.68 -7.91 -11.71
N LEU A 81 5.29 -8.68 -12.73
CA LEU A 81 6.05 -8.86 -13.97
C LEU A 81 6.07 -7.60 -14.84
N SER A 82 5.06 -6.75 -14.76
CA SER A 82 5.01 -5.53 -15.57
C SER A 82 6.10 -4.51 -15.24
N ASN A 83 6.75 -4.64 -14.08
CA ASN A 83 7.91 -3.81 -13.71
C ASN A 83 8.90 -4.56 -12.79
N GLU A 84 9.46 -5.65 -13.27
CA GLU A 84 10.44 -6.48 -12.55
C GLU A 84 11.64 -5.68 -12.05
N LYS A 85 12.08 -4.67 -12.82
CA LYS A 85 13.25 -3.84 -12.44
C LYS A 85 13.05 -3.10 -11.13
N MET A 86 11.81 -2.70 -10.84
CA MET A 86 11.47 -1.97 -9.63
C MET A 86 10.84 -2.85 -8.55
N PHE A 87 10.31 -4.01 -8.89
CA PHE A 87 9.73 -4.95 -7.94
C PHE A 87 10.77 -5.38 -6.89
N ARG A 88 10.36 -5.42 -5.62
CA ARG A 88 11.24 -5.78 -4.51
C ARG A 88 10.72 -6.94 -3.68
N TYR A 89 9.50 -6.82 -3.19
CA TYR A 89 8.87 -7.86 -2.37
C TYR A 89 7.35 -7.67 -2.31
N THR A 90 6.68 -8.67 -1.78
CA THR A 90 5.27 -8.61 -1.43
C THR A 90 5.09 -8.66 0.08
N LEU A 91 4.08 -7.95 0.57
CA LEU A 91 3.44 -8.22 1.84
C LEU A 91 2.15 -8.98 1.56
N THR A 92 1.80 -9.93 2.42
CA THR A 92 0.51 -10.62 2.37
C THR A 92 -0.39 -10.06 3.46
N TRP A 93 -1.46 -9.41 3.09
CA TRP A 93 -2.48 -9.00 4.06
C TRP A 93 -3.41 -10.17 4.35
N GLU A 94 -3.30 -10.73 5.57
CA GLU A 94 -4.23 -11.72 6.11
C GLU A 94 -5.49 -11.03 6.60
N LYS A 95 -6.63 -11.41 6.03
CA LYS A 95 -7.96 -10.91 6.38
C LYS A 95 -8.54 -11.69 7.56
N THR A 96 -9.27 -11.02 8.45
CA THR A 96 -9.99 -11.70 9.53
C THR A 96 -11.22 -12.47 9.03
N LYS A 97 -11.83 -11.99 7.94
CA LYS A 97 -12.95 -12.68 7.27
C LYS A 97 -12.53 -13.04 5.85
N ALA A 98 -12.52 -14.34 5.57
CA ALA A 98 -12.24 -14.84 4.23
C ALA A 98 -13.42 -14.60 3.28
N GLY A 99 -13.11 -14.30 2.02
CA GLY A 99 -14.08 -14.16 0.94
C GLY A 99 -14.25 -15.44 0.11
N GLY A 100 -15.14 -15.37 -0.90
CA GLY A 100 -15.31 -16.46 -1.87
C GLY A 100 -16.17 -17.63 -1.42
N PHE A 101 -17.04 -17.44 -0.41
CA PHE A 101 -17.88 -18.49 0.17
C PHE A 101 -18.76 -19.25 -0.83
N LEU A 102 -19.18 -18.63 -1.92
CA LEU A 102 -19.95 -19.27 -2.99
C LEU A 102 -19.18 -20.43 -3.66
N ASN A 103 -17.85 -20.39 -3.61
CA ASN A 103 -16.98 -21.41 -4.17
C ASN A 103 -16.35 -22.34 -3.12
N ALA A 104 -16.79 -22.28 -1.86
CA ALA A 104 -16.19 -23.03 -0.74
C ALA A 104 -16.14 -24.56 -0.94
N LYS A 105 -17.04 -25.12 -1.76
CA LYS A 105 -17.05 -26.54 -2.14
C LYS A 105 -16.08 -26.91 -3.27
N ARG A 106 -15.43 -25.92 -3.92
CA ARG A 106 -14.57 -26.11 -5.10
C ARG A 106 -13.14 -25.65 -4.91
N MET A 107 -12.91 -24.71 -4.00
CA MET A 107 -11.61 -24.12 -3.74
C MET A 107 -11.56 -23.53 -2.34
N PRO A 108 -10.35 -23.36 -1.74
CA PRO A 108 -10.19 -22.69 -0.46
C PRO A 108 -10.77 -21.27 -0.48
N LEU A 109 -11.28 -20.83 0.69
CA LEU A 109 -11.70 -19.45 0.87
C LEU A 109 -10.51 -18.49 0.76
N GLN A 110 -10.75 -17.33 0.17
CA GLN A 110 -9.71 -16.33 -0.03
C GLN A 110 -9.53 -15.46 1.22
N ALA A 111 -8.50 -15.78 2.01
CA ALA A 111 -8.23 -15.15 3.28
C ALA A 111 -7.13 -14.07 3.21
N HIS A 112 -6.62 -13.74 2.02
CA HIS A 112 -5.54 -12.75 1.87
C HIS A 112 -5.67 -11.92 0.59
N GLU A 113 -4.93 -10.82 0.58
CA GLU A 113 -4.56 -10.05 -0.62
C GLU A 113 -3.05 -9.77 -0.60
N ASP A 114 -2.47 -9.58 -1.78
CA ASP A 114 -1.07 -9.23 -1.93
C ASP A 114 -0.90 -7.71 -1.98
N ILE A 115 0.22 -7.23 -1.43
CA ILE A 115 0.63 -5.84 -1.48
C ILE A 115 2.03 -5.84 -2.07
N LEU A 116 2.16 -5.36 -3.31
CA LEU A 116 3.42 -5.36 -4.03
C LEU A 116 4.17 -4.06 -3.78
N VAL A 117 5.43 -4.16 -3.43
CA VAL A 117 6.30 -3.02 -3.14
C VAL A 117 7.36 -2.88 -4.23
N PHE A 118 7.41 -1.67 -4.81
CA PHE A 118 8.35 -1.31 -5.87
C PHE A 118 9.10 -0.04 -5.48
N TYR A 119 10.37 0.05 -5.85
CA TYR A 119 11.16 1.28 -5.75
C TYR A 119 12.44 1.23 -6.61
N LYS A 120 12.94 2.41 -7.02
CA LYS A 120 14.22 2.56 -7.73
C LYS A 120 15.41 2.50 -6.77
N LYS A 121 15.39 3.38 -5.75
CA LYS A 121 16.38 3.46 -4.66
C LYS A 121 15.67 3.19 -3.35
N LEU A 122 16.40 2.75 -2.35
CA LEU A 122 15.85 2.44 -1.03
C LEU A 122 15.03 3.64 -0.52
N PRO A 123 13.73 3.45 -0.27
CA PRO A 123 12.84 4.51 0.21
C PRO A 123 12.94 4.69 1.73
N THR A 124 12.21 5.66 2.25
CA THR A 124 11.87 5.71 3.67
C THR A 124 11.29 4.36 4.09
N TYR A 125 11.82 3.80 5.18
CA TYR A 125 11.31 2.60 5.80
C TYR A 125 11.31 2.74 7.32
N ASN A 126 10.12 2.92 7.89
CA ASN A 126 9.89 3.01 9.33
C ASN A 126 9.26 1.70 9.79
N PRO A 127 10.03 0.73 10.33
CA PRO A 127 9.46 -0.53 10.77
C PRO A 127 8.44 -0.31 11.87
N GLN A 128 7.21 -0.76 11.65
CA GLN A 128 6.14 -0.73 12.64
C GLN A 128 6.31 -1.96 13.55
N PHE A 129 7.03 -1.78 14.66
CA PHE A 129 7.37 -2.88 15.57
C PHE A 129 6.14 -3.48 16.23
N GLU A 130 6.14 -4.81 16.34
CA GLU A 130 5.20 -5.57 17.17
C GLU A 130 5.77 -5.77 18.57
N GLU A 131 4.91 -5.78 19.58
CA GLU A 131 5.35 -6.10 20.94
C GLU A 131 5.42 -7.61 21.14
N GLY A 132 6.45 -8.06 21.82
CA GLY A 132 6.67 -9.44 22.19
C GLY A 132 7.40 -9.54 23.53
N LYS A 133 7.57 -10.75 24.06
CA LYS A 133 8.30 -10.95 25.31
C LYS A 133 9.79 -10.63 25.10
N PRO A 134 10.41 -9.83 25.99
CA PRO A 134 11.86 -9.63 25.99
C PRO A 134 12.61 -10.97 26.12
N TYR A 135 13.80 -11.04 25.52
CA TYR A 135 14.65 -12.22 25.67
C TYR A 135 16.13 -11.87 25.59
N THR A 136 16.94 -12.73 26.20
CA THR A 136 18.39 -12.72 26.00
C THR A 136 18.79 -14.07 25.41
N LYS A 137 19.53 -14.05 24.32
CA LYS A 137 20.00 -15.27 23.64
C LYS A 137 21.49 -15.19 23.38
N LYS A 138 22.23 -16.22 23.77
CA LYS A 138 23.65 -16.38 23.43
C LYS A 138 23.75 -17.25 22.18
N ALA A 139 24.50 -16.80 21.18
CA ALA A 139 24.76 -17.58 20.00
C ALA A 139 25.71 -18.76 20.33
N VAL A 140 25.32 -19.95 19.91
CA VAL A 140 26.07 -21.19 20.13
C VAL A 140 26.76 -21.73 18.88
N THR A 141 26.46 -21.16 17.71
CA THR A 141 27.02 -21.58 16.42
C THR A 141 27.39 -20.35 15.58
N ASN A 142 28.43 -20.51 14.76
CA ASN A 142 28.78 -19.54 13.72
C ASN A 142 28.03 -19.81 12.42
N GLY A 143 28.00 -18.84 11.53
CA GLY A 143 27.60 -19.06 10.14
C GLY A 143 28.64 -19.92 9.42
N ASP A 144 28.20 -20.97 8.72
CA ASP A 144 29.07 -21.93 8.03
C ASP A 144 29.40 -21.52 6.57
N GLY A 145 28.97 -20.33 6.16
CA GLY A 145 29.21 -19.79 4.83
C GLY A 145 28.37 -20.38 3.69
N ARG A 146 27.60 -21.44 3.94
CA ARG A 146 26.89 -22.17 2.87
C ARG A 146 25.73 -21.40 2.27
N ASN A 147 24.92 -20.75 3.12
CA ASN A 147 23.70 -20.06 2.65
C ASN A 147 23.76 -18.53 2.78
N TYR A 148 24.43 -17.99 3.79
CA TYR A 148 24.40 -16.56 4.13
C TYR A 148 25.80 -15.94 4.33
N GLY A 149 26.85 -16.60 3.88
CA GLY A 149 28.24 -16.19 4.11
C GLY A 149 28.74 -16.55 5.52
N ASN A 150 30.04 -16.35 5.71
CA ASN A 150 30.68 -16.59 7.01
C ASN A 150 30.40 -15.42 7.95
N PHE A 151 29.91 -15.71 9.13
CA PHE A 151 29.81 -14.74 10.20
C PHE A 151 30.11 -15.39 11.55
N ASP A 152 30.87 -14.69 12.37
CA ASP A 152 31.29 -15.15 13.67
C ASP A 152 30.33 -14.65 14.74
N ARG A 153 29.60 -15.57 15.36
CA ARG A 153 28.57 -15.28 16.37
C ARG A 153 28.74 -16.01 17.69
N VAL A 154 29.56 -17.05 17.75
CA VAL A 154 29.72 -17.83 18.98
C VAL A 154 30.09 -16.94 20.13
N GLY A 155 29.31 -17.03 21.21
CA GLY A 155 29.50 -16.19 22.40
C GLY A 155 28.86 -14.81 22.35
N GLN A 156 28.41 -14.32 21.18
CA GLN A 156 27.67 -13.06 21.11
C GLN A 156 26.33 -13.18 21.83
N VAL A 157 26.03 -12.20 22.66
CA VAL A 157 24.76 -12.11 23.40
C VAL A 157 23.87 -11.10 22.71
N SER A 158 22.71 -11.57 22.26
CA SER A 158 21.65 -10.70 21.72
C SER A 158 20.62 -10.44 22.82
N VAL A 159 20.45 -9.20 23.18
CA VAL A 159 19.39 -8.74 24.10
C VAL A 159 18.30 -8.08 23.25
N ASN A 160 17.07 -8.51 23.44
CA ASN A 160 15.91 -7.92 22.79
C ASN A 160 14.93 -7.42 23.86
N ASP A 161 14.54 -6.16 23.75
CA ASP A 161 13.66 -5.45 24.69
C ASP A 161 12.17 -5.78 24.57
N GLY A 162 11.84 -6.71 23.67
CA GLY A 162 10.46 -7.08 23.38
C GLY A 162 9.97 -6.59 22.01
N LYS A 163 10.70 -5.70 21.34
CA LYS A 163 10.34 -5.26 20.00
C LYS A 163 10.64 -6.33 18.95
N ARG A 164 9.69 -6.56 18.06
CA ARG A 164 9.82 -7.48 16.92
C ARG A 164 9.67 -6.71 15.63
N TYR A 165 10.60 -6.90 14.70
CA TYR A 165 10.45 -6.39 13.36
C TYR A 165 9.20 -6.96 12.70
N PRO A 166 8.50 -6.13 11.89
CA PRO A 166 7.32 -6.59 11.15
C PRO A 166 7.67 -7.72 10.20
N ARG A 167 6.69 -8.60 9.98
CA ARG A 167 6.82 -9.73 9.06
C ARG A 167 6.13 -9.44 7.74
N SER A 168 6.43 -10.23 6.71
CA SER A 168 5.80 -10.11 5.37
C SER A 168 4.32 -10.48 5.36
N VAL A 169 3.81 -11.17 6.38
CA VAL A 169 2.37 -11.41 6.57
C VAL A 169 1.88 -10.46 7.65
N VAL A 170 1.00 -9.53 7.25
CA VAL A 170 0.39 -8.53 8.13
C VAL A 170 -1.08 -8.85 8.32
N LYS A 171 -1.59 -8.71 9.53
CA LYS A 171 -2.97 -9.07 9.87
C LYS A 171 -3.77 -7.83 10.24
N PHE A 172 -4.76 -7.51 9.42
CA PHE A 172 -5.69 -6.42 9.67
C PHE A 172 -7.12 -6.88 9.45
N SER A 173 -8.04 -6.40 10.30
CA SER A 173 -9.45 -6.70 10.12
C SER A 173 -9.97 -6.06 8.83
N ASN A 174 -10.70 -6.85 8.05
CA ASN A 174 -11.48 -6.37 6.91
C ASN A 174 -12.96 -6.16 7.28
N ASP A 175 -13.26 -6.07 8.57
CA ASP A 175 -14.60 -5.81 9.08
C ASP A 175 -14.86 -4.29 9.03
N ASN A 176 -15.42 -3.85 7.93
CA ASN A 176 -15.72 -2.45 7.67
C ASN A 176 -17.21 -2.17 8.02
N HIS A 177 -17.55 -2.14 9.32
CA HIS A 177 -18.85 -1.67 9.74
C HIS A 177 -19.06 -0.21 9.28
N GLY A 178 -20.10 0.03 8.48
CA GLY A 178 -20.37 1.35 7.90
C GLY A 178 -19.52 1.70 6.67
N SER A 179 -19.00 0.70 5.95
CA SER A 179 -18.28 0.91 4.70
C SER A 179 -19.13 1.64 3.65
N LEU A 180 -18.59 2.72 3.10
CA LEU A 180 -19.21 3.52 2.03
C LEU A 180 -18.81 3.05 0.62
N HIS A 181 -17.90 2.08 0.53
CA HIS A 181 -17.45 1.47 -0.72
C HIS A 181 -17.33 -0.05 -0.54
N PRO A 182 -17.84 -0.88 -1.47
CA PRO A 182 -17.87 -2.34 -1.33
C PRO A 182 -16.48 -2.98 -1.16
N THR A 183 -15.44 -2.36 -1.70
CA THR A 183 -14.05 -2.85 -1.65
C THR A 183 -13.13 -1.96 -0.81
N GLN A 184 -13.68 -1.15 0.10
CA GLN A 184 -12.90 -0.24 0.94
C GLN A 184 -11.81 -0.98 1.72
N LYS A 185 -10.56 -0.52 1.61
CA LYS A 185 -9.45 -1.06 2.39
C LYS A 185 -9.55 -0.62 3.86
N PRO A 186 -9.10 -1.47 4.81
CA PRO A 186 -9.13 -1.13 6.23
C PRO A 186 -8.30 0.11 6.55
N VAL A 187 -8.87 0.99 7.35
CA VAL A 187 -8.21 2.22 7.83
C VAL A 187 -6.85 1.93 8.47
N ALA A 188 -6.79 0.94 9.37
CA ALA A 188 -5.56 0.57 10.07
C ALA A 188 -4.46 0.03 9.13
N LEU A 189 -4.83 -0.67 8.05
CA LEU A 189 -3.88 -1.14 7.05
C LEU A 189 -3.30 0.03 6.25
N MET A 190 -4.15 0.97 5.82
CA MET A 190 -3.69 2.14 5.07
C MET A 190 -2.78 3.03 5.94
N GLU A 191 -3.13 3.25 7.20
CA GLU A 191 -2.29 3.96 8.17
C GLU A 191 -0.93 3.27 8.35
N TYR A 192 -0.91 1.94 8.54
CA TYR A 192 0.30 1.15 8.66
C TYR A 192 1.23 1.35 7.46
N LEU A 193 0.71 1.26 6.24
CA LEU A 193 1.50 1.41 5.01
C LEU A 193 2.02 2.84 4.84
N ILE A 194 1.20 3.86 5.12
CA ILE A 194 1.60 5.27 5.06
C ILE A 194 2.74 5.53 6.05
N LYS A 195 2.60 5.13 7.32
CA LYS A 195 3.64 5.29 8.34
C LYS A 195 4.93 4.56 7.99
N THR A 196 4.81 3.37 7.39
CA THR A 196 5.97 2.55 7.02
C THR A 196 6.82 3.22 5.95
N TYR A 197 6.21 3.84 4.95
CA TYR A 197 6.92 4.31 3.75
C TYR A 197 7.03 5.83 3.62
N THR A 198 6.59 6.59 4.62
CA THR A 198 6.68 8.07 4.59
C THR A 198 7.04 8.67 5.93
N GLN A 199 7.58 9.90 5.87
CA GLN A 199 7.70 10.82 6.99
C GLN A 199 6.56 11.84 6.98
N GLU A 200 6.37 12.56 8.11
CA GLU A 200 5.44 13.69 8.17
C GLU A 200 5.81 14.78 7.16
N GLY A 201 4.80 15.42 6.56
CA GLY A 201 4.98 16.42 5.52
C GLY A 201 5.21 15.88 4.10
N GLU A 202 5.50 14.57 3.94
CA GLU A 202 5.68 13.92 2.64
C GLU A 202 4.34 13.71 1.91
N THR A 203 4.41 13.56 0.59
CA THR A 203 3.24 13.48 -0.29
C THR A 203 2.88 12.04 -0.64
N VAL A 204 1.64 11.67 -0.36
CA VAL A 204 1.02 10.38 -0.74
C VAL A 204 0.10 10.59 -1.93
N LEU A 205 0.23 9.76 -2.96
CA LEU A 205 -0.66 9.71 -4.12
C LEU A 205 -1.48 8.41 -4.10
N ASP A 206 -2.79 8.54 -4.25
CA ASP A 206 -3.69 7.45 -4.62
C ASP A 206 -4.41 7.83 -5.93
N PHE A 207 -4.00 7.21 -7.03
CA PHE A 207 -4.54 7.55 -8.35
C PHE A 207 -5.89 6.88 -8.68
N VAL A 208 -6.43 6.11 -7.73
CA VAL A 208 -7.75 5.43 -7.80
C VAL A 208 -8.39 5.39 -6.41
N MET A 209 -8.53 6.58 -5.78
CA MET A 209 -8.77 6.72 -4.35
C MET A 209 -10.11 6.17 -3.84
N GLY A 210 -11.06 5.85 -4.74
CA GLY A 210 -12.38 5.35 -4.36
C GLY A 210 -13.07 6.26 -3.35
N SER A 211 -13.41 5.73 -2.19
CA SER A 211 -14.01 6.49 -1.09
C SER A 211 -13.03 7.28 -0.20
N GLY A 212 -11.75 7.42 -0.62
CA GLY A 212 -10.79 8.33 0.02
C GLY A 212 -10.15 7.84 1.32
N THR A 213 -10.11 6.53 1.59
CA THR A 213 -9.51 6.00 2.84
C THR A 213 -8.03 6.33 2.95
N THR A 214 -7.27 6.21 1.86
CA THR A 214 -5.85 6.58 1.79
C THR A 214 -5.66 8.06 2.15
N GLY A 215 -6.47 8.95 1.55
CA GLY A 215 -6.39 10.39 1.78
C GLY A 215 -6.69 10.78 3.21
N LYS A 216 -7.79 10.25 3.78
CA LYS A 216 -8.12 10.47 5.18
C LYS A 216 -6.97 10.07 6.10
N MET A 217 -6.35 8.90 5.88
CA MET A 217 -5.24 8.43 6.72
C MET A 217 -3.95 9.21 6.48
N ALA A 218 -3.68 9.68 5.27
CA ALA A 218 -2.54 10.54 4.99
C ALA A 218 -2.61 11.85 5.79
N LEU A 219 -3.73 12.54 5.74
CA LEU A 219 -3.92 13.81 6.45
C LEU A 219 -3.94 13.67 7.98
N ILE A 220 -4.63 12.66 8.53
CA ILE A 220 -4.63 12.38 9.98
C ILE A 220 -3.21 12.14 10.49
N ASN A 221 -2.33 11.60 9.65
CA ASN A 221 -0.94 11.33 10.00
C ASN A 221 0.03 12.44 9.52
N ASN A 222 -0.45 13.66 9.26
CA ASN A 222 0.36 14.82 8.84
C ASN A 222 1.10 14.63 7.51
N ARG A 223 0.57 13.84 6.57
CA ARG A 223 1.08 13.74 5.19
C ARG A 223 0.24 14.59 4.26
N LYS A 224 0.84 15.09 3.18
CA LYS A 224 0.09 15.70 2.07
C LYS A 224 -0.54 14.59 1.23
N PHE A 225 -1.67 14.88 0.60
CA PHE A 225 -2.38 13.90 -0.20
C PHE A 225 -2.77 14.43 -1.58
N ILE A 226 -2.55 13.60 -2.59
CA ILE A 226 -3.08 13.77 -3.94
C ILE A 226 -3.98 12.56 -4.21
N GLY A 227 -5.24 12.81 -4.56
CA GLY A 227 -6.22 11.76 -4.84
C GLY A 227 -6.88 11.95 -6.20
N ILE A 228 -7.02 10.87 -6.96
CA ILE A 228 -7.74 10.87 -8.24
C ILE A 228 -8.85 9.85 -8.17
N GLU A 229 -10.05 10.23 -8.62
CA GLU A 229 -11.20 9.33 -8.74
C GLU A 229 -12.01 9.67 -9.98
N LYS A 230 -12.33 8.62 -10.74
CA LYS A 230 -13.07 8.76 -12.00
C LYS A 230 -14.57 8.78 -11.80
N ASP A 231 -15.07 7.99 -10.85
CA ASP A 231 -16.50 7.96 -10.53
C ASP A 231 -16.91 9.20 -9.74
N ALA A 232 -17.89 9.92 -10.27
CA ALA A 232 -18.36 11.16 -9.68
C ALA A 232 -18.96 10.98 -8.27
N GLY A 233 -19.66 9.85 -8.04
CA GLY A 233 -20.27 9.54 -6.74
C GLY A 233 -19.22 9.23 -5.69
N TYR A 234 -18.24 8.40 -6.03
CA TYR A 234 -17.12 8.09 -5.11
C TYR A 234 -16.21 9.30 -4.89
N PHE A 235 -16.01 10.16 -5.89
CA PHE A 235 -15.27 11.40 -5.71
C PHE A 235 -15.91 12.30 -4.65
N GLU A 236 -17.22 12.53 -4.69
CA GLU A 236 -17.91 13.35 -3.67
C GLU A 236 -17.87 12.70 -2.28
N ILE A 237 -18.02 11.37 -2.19
CA ILE A 237 -17.87 10.63 -0.93
C ILE A 237 -16.45 10.81 -0.37
N ALA A 238 -15.42 10.64 -1.21
CA ALA A 238 -14.03 10.81 -0.81
C ALA A 238 -13.76 12.24 -0.33
N LYS A 239 -14.23 13.24 -1.08
CA LYS A 239 -14.10 14.65 -0.75
C LYS A 239 -14.67 14.94 0.63
N GLN A 240 -15.94 14.59 0.90
CA GLN A 240 -16.57 14.81 2.20
C GLN A 240 -15.78 14.16 3.33
N ARG A 241 -15.38 12.89 3.20
CA ARG A 241 -14.63 12.15 4.23
C ARG A 241 -13.24 12.73 4.52
N ILE A 242 -12.61 13.30 3.51
CA ILE A 242 -11.27 13.89 3.63
C ILE A 242 -11.38 15.28 4.23
N GLU A 243 -12.36 16.10 3.82
CA GLU A 243 -12.61 17.44 4.36
C GLU A 243 -13.01 17.41 5.85
N GLU A 244 -13.58 16.32 6.37
CA GLU A 244 -13.87 16.15 7.80
C GLU A 244 -12.61 16.16 8.71
N VAL A 245 -11.42 15.97 8.14
CA VAL A 245 -10.16 15.83 8.91
C VAL A 245 -9.11 16.88 8.56
N VAL A 246 -9.45 17.83 7.70
CA VAL A 246 -8.68 19.03 7.35
C VAL A 246 -9.12 20.21 8.21
#